data_03bfed286a62f0ee79ce14d8141e0641
#
_entry.id   03bfed286a62f0ee79ce14d8141e0641
#
_cell.length_a   1.000
_cell.length_b   1.000
_cell.length_c   1.000
_cell.angle_alpha   90.00
_cell.angle_beta   90.00
_cell.angle_gamma   90.00
#
_symmetry.space_group_name_H-M   'P 1'
#
loop_
_entity.id
_entity.type
_entity.pdbx_description
1 polymer ?
#
loop_
_entity_poly.entity_id
_entity_poly.type
_entity_poly.pdbx_seq_one_letter_code
_entity_poly.pdbx_strand_id
1 'polypeptide(L)'
;MPLLDWVNRHQAEETADNVPYHLLKFEEAYGNKQKAKENLIIQGDNLQALKALLPLYGGQVKCIFIDPPYNTEQAFEHYDDKLEHAQWLTTIYPRLQLLKNLLKEDGSIWISVDDSEAHYLKVICDEVFGRENFVANVIWQKKYSPQNDAKWLSDNHDHILVYAKDKKTWRPNLLPRSAAMDSRYKNPDNDPRDVWKSSDLSVKTFSKLGNYPIITPSGRVVTPPSSRAWSVNKEEFERLV
;
A
#
# COMPACT_ATOMS: atom_id res chain seq x y z
N MET A 1 -18.66 -9.42 -7.28
CA MET A 1 -17.20 -9.26 -7.43
C MET A 1 -16.73 -10.29 -8.44
N PRO A 2 -15.77 -10.01 -9.35
CA PRO A 2 -15.23 -11.04 -10.22
C PRO A 2 -14.54 -12.12 -9.39
N LEU A 3 -14.68 -13.36 -9.80
CA LEU A 3 -14.09 -14.54 -9.18
C LEU A 3 -13.05 -15.10 -10.15
N LEU A 4 -11.85 -15.36 -9.65
CA LEU A 4 -10.80 -16.06 -10.38
C LEU A 4 -10.92 -17.56 -10.08
N ASP A 5 -11.11 -18.36 -11.11
CA ASP A 5 -11.16 -19.81 -10.99
C ASP A 5 -9.92 -20.46 -11.59
N TRP A 6 -9.38 -21.51 -10.94
CA TRP A 6 -8.22 -22.28 -11.39
C TRP A 6 -8.29 -23.73 -10.93
N VAL A 7 -7.48 -24.58 -11.53
CA VAL A 7 -7.38 -26.00 -11.14
C VAL A 7 -6.97 -26.12 -9.67
N ASN A 8 -7.70 -26.89 -8.89
CA ASN A 8 -7.52 -27.11 -7.44
C ASN A 8 -7.87 -25.90 -6.55
N ARG A 9 -8.61 -24.90 -7.05
CA ARG A 9 -9.05 -23.77 -6.22
C ARG A 9 -9.76 -24.22 -4.93
N HIS A 10 -10.70 -25.15 -5.03
CA HIS A 10 -11.45 -25.65 -3.87
C HIS A 10 -10.51 -26.19 -2.78
N GLN A 11 -9.45 -26.91 -3.17
CA GLN A 11 -8.45 -27.37 -2.24
C GLN A 11 -7.70 -26.21 -1.56
N ALA A 12 -7.36 -25.16 -2.32
CA ALA A 12 -6.70 -23.98 -1.78
C ALA A 12 -7.57 -23.24 -0.74
N GLU A 13 -8.89 -23.15 -0.98
CA GLU A 13 -9.83 -22.51 -0.05
C GLU A 13 -9.89 -23.22 1.31
N GLU A 14 -9.86 -24.55 1.33
CA GLU A 14 -9.93 -25.34 2.54
C GLU A 14 -8.57 -25.49 3.25
N THR A 15 -7.46 -25.27 2.55
CA THR A 15 -6.12 -25.57 3.07
C THR A 15 -5.81 -24.76 4.33
N ALA A 16 -6.15 -23.49 4.41
CA ALA A 16 -5.87 -22.65 5.58
C ALA A 16 -6.57 -23.16 6.85
N ASP A 17 -7.77 -23.71 6.71
CA ASP A 17 -8.53 -24.27 7.82
C ASP A 17 -8.01 -25.64 8.23
N ASN A 18 -7.63 -26.47 7.26
CA ASN A 18 -7.20 -27.85 7.45
C ASN A 18 -5.74 -27.99 7.93
N VAL A 19 -4.89 -26.94 7.79
CA VAL A 19 -3.52 -26.98 8.31
C VAL A 19 -3.55 -27.16 9.84
N PRO A 20 -2.90 -28.20 10.38
CA PRO A 20 -2.86 -28.41 11.81
C PRO A 20 -2.05 -27.32 12.54
N TYR A 21 -2.42 -27.06 13.79
CA TYR A 21 -1.61 -26.20 14.65
C TYR A 21 -0.34 -26.93 15.07
N HIS A 22 0.80 -26.29 14.85
CA HIS A 22 2.10 -26.72 15.32
C HIS A 22 2.55 -25.89 16.50
N LEU A 23 3.28 -26.48 17.43
CA LEU A 23 3.92 -25.76 18.52
C LEU A 23 5.26 -25.21 18.05
N LEU A 24 5.51 -23.94 18.34
CA LEU A 24 6.82 -23.34 18.14
C LEU A 24 7.78 -23.86 19.22
N LYS A 25 8.91 -24.44 18.81
CA LYS A 25 9.98 -24.86 19.70
C LYS A 25 11.07 -23.81 19.74
N PHE A 26 11.47 -23.39 20.92
CA PHE A 26 12.63 -22.52 21.07
C PHE A 26 13.91 -23.30 20.74
N GLU A 27 14.71 -22.78 19.84
CA GLU A 27 16.01 -23.34 19.47
C GLU A 27 17.16 -22.49 20.06
N GLU A 28 17.25 -21.21 19.68
CA GLU A 28 18.37 -20.37 20.09
C GLU A 28 17.97 -18.89 20.15
N ALA A 29 18.73 -18.08 20.92
CA ALA A 29 18.62 -16.63 20.95
C ALA A 29 19.93 -15.98 20.48
N TYR A 30 19.82 -15.11 19.48
CA TYR A 30 20.93 -14.37 18.90
C TYR A 30 21.04 -12.97 19.52
N GLY A 31 22.29 -12.46 19.67
CA GLY A 31 22.54 -11.12 20.15
C GLY A 31 22.22 -10.92 21.64
N ASN A 32 21.55 -9.83 21.99
CA ASN A 32 21.20 -9.52 23.38
C ASN A 32 20.03 -10.39 23.85
N LYS A 33 20.31 -11.34 24.72
CA LYS A 33 19.30 -12.31 25.21
C LYS A 33 18.10 -11.66 25.91
N GLN A 34 18.24 -10.48 26.50
CA GLN A 34 17.13 -9.76 27.15
C GLN A 34 16.16 -9.16 26.09
N LYS A 35 16.71 -8.69 24.96
CA LYS A 35 15.95 -8.17 23.83
C LYS A 35 15.54 -9.23 22.80
N ALA A 36 16.09 -10.43 22.89
CA ALA A 36 15.80 -11.53 21.95
C ALA A 36 14.32 -11.95 21.94
N LYS A 37 13.57 -11.65 23.00
CA LYS A 37 12.13 -11.92 23.08
C LYS A 37 11.25 -10.98 22.26
N GLU A 38 11.81 -9.87 21.80
CA GLU A 38 11.07 -8.83 21.02
C GLU A 38 10.98 -9.17 19.53
N ASN A 39 11.88 -10.04 19.02
CA ASN A 39 11.92 -10.43 17.61
C ASN A 39 11.98 -11.95 17.50
N LEU A 40 11.31 -12.51 16.47
CA LEU A 40 11.26 -13.95 16.22
C LEU A 40 11.76 -14.26 14.82
N ILE A 41 12.59 -15.30 14.71
CA ILE A 41 12.91 -15.98 13.45
C ILE A 41 12.30 -17.38 13.57
N ILE A 42 11.41 -17.74 12.65
CA ILE A 42 10.73 -19.03 12.65
C ILE A 42 11.24 -19.81 11.45
N GLN A 43 11.86 -20.95 11.70
CA GLN A 43 12.34 -21.87 10.67
C GLN A 43 11.30 -22.98 10.44
N GLY A 44 10.91 -23.19 9.17
CA GLY A 44 9.97 -24.20 8.76
C GLY A 44 9.13 -23.80 7.55
N ASP A 45 8.16 -24.62 7.18
CA ASP A 45 7.17 -24.24 6.16
C ASP A 45 6.33 -23.05 6.64
N ASN A 46 6.26 -22.02 5.82
CA ASN A 46 5.61 -20.77 6.22
C ASN A 46 4.08 -20.90 6.40
N LEU A 47 3.41 -21.82 5.72
CA LEU A 47 1.98 -22.06 5.91
C LEU A 47 1.70 -22.61 7.33
N GLN A 48 2.52 -23.57 7.77
CA GLN A 48 2.46 -24.13 9.12
C GLN A 48 2.87 -23.10 10.18
N ALA A 49 3.91 -22.31 9.91
CA ALA A 49 4.35 -21.23 10.79
C ALA A 49 3.28 -20.16 10.98
N LEU A 50 2.62 -19.71 9.90
CA LEU A 50 1.51 -18.76 9.98
C LEU A 50 0.35 -19.29 10.82
N LYS A 51 -0.02 -20.58 10.66
CA LYS A 51 -1.06 -21.21 11.47
C LYS A 51 -0.67 -21.26 12.95
N ALA A 52 0.60 -21.59 13.25
CA ALA A 52 1.14 -21.64 14.63
C ALA A 52 1.17 -20.25 15.29
N LEU A 53 1.27 -19.16 14.52
CA LEU A 53 1.27 -17.80 15.04
C LEU A 53 -0.13 -17.28 15.39
N LEU A 54 -1.20 -17.82 14.82
CA LEU A 54 -2.56 -17.30 15.03
C LEU A 54 -2.99 -17.25 16.51
N PRO A 55 -2.75 -18.28 17.34
CA PRO A 55 -3.11 -18.23 18.77
C PRO A 55 -2.38 -17.14 19.55
N LEU A 56 -1.20 -16.71 19.07
CA LEU A 56 -0.32 -15.74 19.74
C LEU A 56 -0.51 -14.31 19.22
N TYR A 57 -0.71 -14.16 17.91
CA TYR A 57 -0.66 -12.85 17.22
C TYR A 57 -1.89 -12.58 16.35
N GLY A 58 -2.94 -13.42 16.39
CA GLY A 58 -4.18 -13.19 15.65
C GLY A 58 -4.77 -11.82 15.94
N GLY A 59 -5.03 -11.03 14.90
CA GLY A 59 -5.57 -9.66 15.00
C GLY A 59 -4.64 -8.62 15.65
N GLN A 60 -3.33 -8.87 15.74
CA GLN A 60 -2.38 -7.99 16.44
C GLN A 60 -1.30 -7.40 15.53
N VAL A 61 -1.07 -7.99 14.35
CA VAL A 61 0.01 -7.59 13.46
C VAL A 61 -0.32 -6.28 12.75
N LYS A 62 0.49 -5.25 12.96
CA LYS A 62 0.27 -3.91 12.41
C LYS A 62 0.66 -3.79 10.94
N CYS A 63 1.75 -4.45 10.53
CA CYS A 63 2.26 -4.40 9.17
C CYS A 63 2.81 -5.76 8.78
N ILE A 64 2.42 -6.24 7.61
CA ILE A 64 2.94 -7.45 6.98
C ILE A 64 3.60 -7.02 5.67
N PHE A 65 4.83 -7.46 5.42
CA PHE A 65 5.49 -7.37 4.13
C PHE A 65 5.87 -8.78 3.70
N ILE A 66 5.46 -9.16 2.49
CA ILE A 66 5.84 -10.44 1.89
C ILE A 66 6.40 -10.24 0.48
N ASP A 67 7.33 -11.10 0.15
CA ASP A 67 7.99 -11.21 -1.14
C ASP A 67 7.88 -12.67 -1.61
N PRO A 68 6.72 -13.07 -2.18
CA PRO A 68 6.52 -14.44 -2.64
C PRO A 68 7.35 -14.72 -3.89
N PRO A 69 7.56 -16.00 -4.29
CA PRO A 69 8.14 -16.32 -5.59
C PRO A 69 7.35 -15.63 -6.71
N TYR A 70 8.05 -14.96 -7.64
CA TYR A 70 7.42 -14.17 -8.72
C TYR A 70 6.95 -15.03 -9.90
N ASN A 71 7.30 -16.31 -9.92
CA ASN A 71 6.95 -17.25 -10.99
C ASN A 71 7.48 -16.83 -12.40
N THR A 72 8.70 -16.27 -12.43
CA THR A 72 9.32 -15.64 -13.60
C THR A 72 9.94 -16.62 -14.60
N GLU A 73 9.81 -17.92 -14.41
CA GLU A 73 10.52 -18.98 -15.16
C GLU A 73 12.07 -18.93 -15.07
N GLN A 74 12.63 -18.04 -14.24
CA GLN A 74 14.06 -18.01 -13.97
C GLN A 74 14.42 -19.05 -12.92
N ALA A 75 15.42 -19.86 -13.21
CA ALA A 75 15.91 -20.86 -12.26
C ALA A 75 16.75 -20.15 -11.17
N PHE A 76 16.22 -20.05 -9.96
CA PHE A 76 16.99 -19.67 -8.79
C PHE A 76 17.46 -20.93 -8.04
N GLU A 77 18.72 -20.95 -7.56
CA GLU A 77 19.34 -22.14 -6.91
C GLU A 77 18.54 -22.67 -5.69
N HIS A 78 17.66 -21.87 -5.10
CA HIS A 78 16.94 -22.19 -3.86
C HIS A 78 15.43 -22.08 -3.95
N TYR A 79 14.86 -21.70 -5.11
CA TYR A 79 13.42 -21.54 -5.31
C TYR A 79 12.98 -22.11 -6.64
N ASP A 80 11.92 -22.92 -6.62
CA ASP A 80 11.23 -23.36 -7.83
C ASP A 80 10.30 -22.24 -8.31
N ASP A 81 10.84 -21.35 -9.15
CA ASP A 81 10.13 -20.21 -9.71
C ASP A 81 9.45 -20.56 -11.06
N LYS A 82 9.31 -21.88 -11.33
CA LYS A 82 8.63 -22.43 -12.52
C LYS A 82 7.37 -23.20 -12.16
N LEU A 83 6.61 -22.67 -11.24
CA LEU A 83 5.32 -23.29 -10.90
C LEU A 83 4.33 -23.05 -12.04
N GLU A 84 3.55 -24.08 -12.36
CA GLU A 84 2.37 -23.87 -13.16
C GLU A 84 1.49 -22.82 -12.48
N HIS A 85 0.95 -21.85 -13.23
CA HIS A 85 0.20 -20.72 -12.71
C HIS A 85 -0.89 -21.13 -11.69
N ALA A 86 -1.64 -22.20 -11.99
CA ALA A 86 -2.65 -22.74 -11.08
C ALA A 86 -2.05 -23.25 -9.75
N GLN A 87 -0.83 -23.82 -9.80
CA GLN A 87 -0.13 -24.28 -8.60
C GLN A 87 0.37 -23.10 -7.76
N TRP A 88 0.86 -22.04 -8.40
CA TRP A 88 1.25 -20.81 -7.71
C TRP A 88 0.05 -20.21 -6.96
N LEU A 89 -1.10 -20.07 -7.62
CA LEU A 89 -2.35 -19.59 -6.99
C LEU A 89 -2.78 -20.47 -5.82
N THR A 90 -2.71 -21.80 -5.98
CA THR A 90 -3.02 -22.78 -4.91
C THR A 90 -2.08 -22.62 -3.70
N THR A 91 -0.85 -22.21 -3.95
CA THR A 91 0.16 -22.04 -2.88
C THR A 91 -0.04 -20.72 -2.14
N ILE A 92 -0.31 -19.60 -2.84
CA ILE A 92 -0.38 -18.28 -2.23
C ILE A 92 -1.72 -18.03 -1.51
N TYR A 93 -2.82 -18.54 -2.03
CA TYR A 93 -4.17 -18.26 -1.54
C TYR A 93 -4.37 -18.56 -0.03
N PRO A 94 -4.06 -19.79 0.49
CA PRO A 94 -4.24 -20.09 1.90
C PRO A 94 -3.32 -19.26 2.81
N ARG A 95 -2.15 -18.85 2.32
CA ARG A 95 -1.24 -17.96 3.04
C ARG A 95 -1.84 -16.56 3.20
N LEU A 96 -2.48 -16.02 2.16
CA LEU A 96 -3.18 -14.73 2.24
C LEU A 96 -4.33 -14.76 3.24
N GLN A 97 -5.07 -15.87 3.33
CA GLN A 97 -6.14 -16.04 4.33
C GLN A 97 -5.57 -15.99 5.77
N LEU A 98 -4.48 -16.73 6.04
CA LEU A 98 -3.84 -16.71 7.36
C LEU A 98 -3.23 -15.35 7.70
N LEU A 99 -2.58 -14.70 6.73
CA LEU A 99 -2.02 -13.35 6.89
C LEU A 99 -3.11 -12.33 7.21
N LYS A 100 -4.28 -12.40 6.56
CA LYS A 100 -5.43 -11.56 6.89
C LYS A 100 -5.88 -11.75 8.35
N ASN A 101 -5.87 -12.99 8.85
CA ASN A 101 -6.27 -13.29 10.23
C ASN A 101 -5.26 -12.77 11.27
N LEU A 102 -4.00 -12.63 10.91
CA LEU A 102 -2.97 -12.02 11.77
C LEU A 102 -3.10 -10.50 11.84
N LEU A 103 -3.60 -9.83 10.79
CA LEU A 103 -3.67 -8.38 10.72
C LEU A 103 -4.62 -7.80 11.78
N LYS A 104 -4.12 -6.77 12.45
CA LYS A 104 -4.91 -5.86 13.29
C LYS A 104 -5.88 -5.04 12.42
N GLU A 105 -6.99 -4.57 12.97
CA GLU A 105 -8.00 -3.79 12.23
C GLU A 105 -7.41 -2.55 11.52
N ASP A 106 -6.45 -1.87 12.15
CA ASP A 106 -5.71 -0.75 11.57
C ASP A 106 -4.36 -1.17 10.95
N GLY A 107 -4.22 -2.46 10.61
CA GLY A 107 -3.03 -3.05 9.98
C GLY A 107 -3.09 -3.02 8.45
N SER A 108 -1.94 -3.29 7.83
CA SER A 108 -1.79 -3.36 6.37
C SER A 108 -0.86 -4.48 5.93
N ILE A 109 -1.09 -4.98 4.73
CA ILE A 109 -0.22 -5.94 4.04
C ILE A 109 0.33 -5.33 2.75
N TRP A 110 1.59 -5.60 2.48
CA TRP A 110 2.38 -5.15 1.35
C TRP A 110 2.96 -6.37 0.66
N ILE A 111 2.69 -6.55 -0.61
CA ILE A 111 3.07 -7.77 -1.35
C ILE A 111 3.82 -7.36 -2.59
N SER A 112 5.12 -7.66 -2.66
CA SER A 112 5.91 -7.41 -3.87
C SER A 112 5.71 -8.53 -4.89
N VAL A 113 5.69 -8.18 -6.17
CA VAL A 113 5.51 -9.09 -7.29
C VAL A 113 5.85 -8.35 -8.59
N ASP A 114 6.29 -9.06 -9.62
CA ASP A 114 6.43 -8.49 -10.97
C ASP A 114 5.16 -8.68 -11.83
N ASP A 115 5.25 -8.32 -13.12
CA ASP A 115 4.14 -8.41 -14.06
C ASP A 115 3.63 -9.85 -14.28
N SER A 116 4.43 -10.89 -13.97
CA SER A 116 4.06 -12.29 -14.22
C SER A 116 2.78 -12.68 -13.48
N GLU A 117 2.66 -12.31 -12.20
CA GLU A 117 1.54 -12.70 -11.36
C GLU A 117 0.76 -11.51 -10.75
N ALA A 118 1.21 -10.27 -10.94
CA ALA A 118 0.61 -9.09 -10.29
C ALA A 118 -0.91 -8.97 -10.50
N HIS A 119 -1.38 -9.21 -11.71
CA HIS A 119 -2.78 -9.03 -12.07
C HIS A 119 -3.69 -10.10 -11.44
N TYR A 120 -3.24 -11.34 -11.41
CA TYR A 120 -3.96 -12.45 -10.77
C TYR A 120 -3.91 -12.34 -9.25
N LEU A 121 -2.75 -12.00 -8.70
CA LEU A 121 -2.60 -11.70 -7.27
C LEU A 121 -3.54 -10.58 -6.82
N LYS A 122 -3.69 -9.53 -7.64
CA LYS A 122 -4.63 -8.45 -7.35
C LYS A 122 -6.08 -8.95 -7.23
N VAL A 123 -6.51 -9.87 -8.10
CA VAL A 123 -7.88 -10.41 -8.08
C VAL A 123 -8.11 -11.25 -6.83
N ILE A 124 -7.19 -12.16 -6.49
CA ILE A 124 -7.33 -12.97 -5.27
C ILE A 124 -7.20 -12.16 -3.98
N CYS A 125 -6.38 -11.10 -3.98
CA CYS A 125 -6.32 -10.17 -2.86
C CYS A 125 -7.61 -9.38 -2.69
N ASP A 126 -8.27 -8.96 -3.78
CA ASP A 126 -9.60 -8.35 -3.72
C ASP A 126 -10.63 -9.28 -3.07
N GLU A 127 -10.53 -10.57 -3.35
CA GLU A 127 -11.40 -11.59 -2.76
C GLU A 127 -11.09 -11.80 -1.27
N VAL A 128 -9.83 -12.00 -0.93
CA VAL A 128 -9.40 -12.29 0.43
C VAL A 128 -9.56 -11.07 1.36
N PHE A 129 -9.06 -9.90 0.98
CA PHE A 129 -9.04 -8.71 1.84
C PHE A 129 -10.26 -7.81 1.67
N GLY A 130 -11.00 -7.94 0.56
CA GLY A 130 -12.06 -7.02 0.14
C GLY A 130 -11.52 -5.94 -0.80
N ARG A 131 -12.17 -5.74 -1.94
CA ARG A 131 -11.77 -4.73 -2.94
C ARG A 131 -11.79 -3.30 -2.39
N GLU A 132 -12.69 -3.01 -1.47
CA GLU A 132 -12.80 -1.72 -0.77
C GLU A 132 -11.59 -1.42 0.10
N ASN A 133 -10.86 -2.43 0.52
CA ASN A 133 -9.66 -2.32 1.35
C ASN A 133 -8.36 -2.18 0.55
N PHE A 134 -8.45 -2.19 -0.79
CA PHE A 134 -7.32 -1.88 -1.64
C PHE A 134 -6.86 -0.43 -1.43
N VAL A 135 -5.59 -0.25 -1.09
CA VAL A 135 -4.98 1.06 -0.85
C VAL A 135 -4.33 1.59 -2.11
N ALA A 136 -3.34 0.87 -2.62
CA ALA A 136 -2.55 1.30 -3.78
C ALA A 136 -1.81 0.12 -4.43
N ASN A 137 -1.42 0.31 -5.68
CA ASN A 137 -0.33 -0.39 -6.32
C ASN A 137 0.87 0.58 -6.38
N VAL A 138 1.88 0.32 -5.57
CA VAL A 138 3.11 1.11 -5.54
C VAL A 138 4.09 0.53 -6.56
N ILE A 139 4.65 1.38 -7.38
CA ILE A 139 5.63 1.00 -8.39
C ILE A 139 7.03 1.15 -7.78
N TRP A 140 7.76 0.05 -7.73
CA TRP A 140 9.14 0.00 -7.29
C TRP A 140 10.08 -0.02 -8.49
N GLN A 141 10.84 1.04 -8.69
CA GLN A 141 11.83 1.07 -9.77
C GLN A 141 13.05 0.23 -9.39
N LYS A 142 13.19 -0.96 -10.01
CA LYS A 142 14.30 -1.90 -9.75
C LYS A 142 15.54 -1.64 -10.60
N LYS A 143 15.38 -1.02 -11.77
CA LYS A 143 16.48 -0.71 -12.69
C LYS A 143 16.34 0.71 -13.24
N TYR A 144 17.46 1.42 -13.38
CA TYR A 144 17.49 2.79 -13.91
C TYR A 144 17.81 2.84 -15.41
N SER A 145 18.54 1.85 -15.91
CA SER A 145 18.98 1.80 -17.32
C SER A 145 18.06 0.90 -18.14
N PRO A 146 17.72 1.31 -19.38
CA PRO A 146 17.06 0.42 -20.33
C PRO A 146 17.89 -0.84 -20.56
N GLN A 147 17.24 -1.97 -20.81
CA GLN A 147 17.89 -3.22 -21.16
C GLN A 147 18.08 -3.28 -22.67
N ASN A 148 19.34 -3.28 -23.15
CA ASN A 148 19.67 -3.30 -24.57
C ASN A 148 19.31 -4.63 -25.26
N ASP A 149 19.18 -5.71 -24.50
CA ASP A 149 18.83 -7.06 -24.94
C ASP A 149 17.33 -7.37 -24.81
N ALA A 150 16.54 -6.44 -24.34
CA ALA A 150 15.09 -6.61 -24.23
C ALA A 150 14.46 -6.69 -25.62
N LYS A 151 13.77 -7.81 -25.92
CA LYS A 151 13.03 -7.99 -27.19
C LYS A 151 11.83 -7.07 -27.33
N TRP A 152 11.27 -6.61 -26.22
CA TRP A 152 10.05 -5.81 -26.15
C TRP A 152 10.32 -4.51 -25.38
N LEU A 153 9.69 -4.33 -24.25
CA LEU A 153 9.93 -3.21 -23.34
C LEU A 153 10.86 -3.65 -22.21
N SER A 154 11.67 -2.71 -21.70
CA SER A 154 12.54 -2.98 -20.55
C SER A 154 11.68 -3.15 -19.28
N ASP A 155 11.88 -4.25 -18.59
CA ASP A 155 11.26 -4.53 -17.31
C ASP A 155 12.07 -3.86 -16.19
N ASN A 156 11.68 -2.65 -15.82
CA ASN A 156 12.42 -1.78 -14.90
C ASN A 156 11.73 -1.58 -13.55
N HIS A 157 10.60 -2.24 -13.28
CA HIS A 157 9.85 -2.07 -12.04
C HIS A 157 9.24 -3.36 -11.53
N ASP A 158 8.88 -3.35 -10.26
CA ASP A 158 8.01 -4.32 -9.63
C ASP A 158 6.79 -3.62 -9.06
N HIS A 159 5.75 -4.39 -8.81
CA HIS A 159 4.54 -3.96 -8.15
C HIS A 159 4.62 -4.25 -6.65
N ILE A 160 4.13 -3.34 -5.83
CA ILE A 160 3.86 -3.64 -4.42
C ILE A 160 2.37 -3.39 -4.20
N LEU A 161 1.60 -4.47 -4.11
CA LEU A 161 0.17 -4.39 -3.83
C LEU A 161 -0.05 -4.12 -2.34
N VAL A 162 -0.81 -3.07 -2.03
CA VAL A 162 -1.07 -2.64 -0.65
C VAL A 162 -2.55 -2.77 -0.33
N TYR A 163 -2.84 -3.52 0.73
CA TYR A 163 -4.18 -3.66 1.30
C TYR A 163 -4.16 -3.28 2.78
N ALA A 164 -5.20 -2.63 3.24
CA ALA A 164 -5.48 -2.49 4.66
C ALA A 164 -6.38 -3.64 5.15
N LYS A 165 -6.38 -3.95 6.43
CA LYS A 165 -7.39 -4.82 7.03
C LYS A 165 -8.78 -4.17 6.97
N ASP A 166 -8.85 -2.89 7.41
CA ASP A 166 -9.95 -1.96 7.19
C ASP A 166 -9.39 -0.60 6.76
N LYS A 167 -9.61 -0.23 5.49
CA LYS A 167 -9.13 1.02 4.91
C LYS A 167 -9.76 2.27 5.55
N LYS A 168 -10.91 2.14 6.20
CA LYS A 168 -11.58 3.27 6.87
C LYS A 168 -10.82 3.69 8.13
N THR A 169 -10.20 2.73 8.81
CA THR A 169 -9.42 2.95 10.04
C THR A 169 -7.93 3.11 9.78
N TRP A 170 -7.40 2.46 8.75
CA TRP A 170 -5.97 2.52 8.42
C TRP A 170 -5.55 3.90 7.91
N ARG A 171 -4.39 4.36 8.35
CA ARG A 171 -3.74 5.58 7.85
C ARG A 171 -2.24 5.35 7.72
N PRO A 172 -1.60 5.83 6.63
CA PRO A 172 -0.15 5.80 6.51
C PRO A 172 0.51 6.78 7.50
N ASN A 173 1.70 6.42 7.98
CA ASN A 173 2.54 7.38 8.66
C ASN A 173 3.06 8.41 7.66
N LEU A 174 2.89 9.69 7.97
CA LEU A 174 3.43 10.76 7.13
C LEU A 174 4.95 10.83 7.30
N LEU A 175 5.65 11.02 6.18
CA LEU A 175 7.08 11.30 6.23
C LEU A 175 7.32 12.67 6.87
N PRO A 176 8.42 12.84 7.62
CA PRO A 176 8.80 14.15 8.14
C PRO A 176 9.03 15.13 6.97
N ARG A 177 8.67 16.37 7.20
CA ARG A 177 8.90 17.42 6.20
C ARG A 177 10.40 17.66 6.07
N SER A 178 10.89 17.86 4.86
CA SER A 178 12.28 18.23 4.60
C SER A 178 12.47 19.75 4.74
N ALA A 179 13.67 20.18 5.08
CA ALA A 179 14.03 21.61 5.11
C ALA A 179 13.72 22.32 3.76
N ALA A 180 13.88 21.63 2.63
CA ALA A 180 13.51 22.14 1.30
C ALA A 180 12.00 22.35 1.12
N MET A 181 11.16 21.57 1.82
CA MET A 181 9.71 21.79 1.84
C MET A 181 9.36 22.98 2.73
N ASP A 182 10.01 23.12 3.87
CA ASP A 182 9.75 24.18 4.83
C ASP A 182 10.26 25.54 4.34
N SER A 183 11.36 25.60 3.61
CA SER A 183 11.91 26.83 3.01
C SER A 183 10.98 27.54 2.01
N ARG A 184 9.94 26.82 1.52
CA ARG A 184 8.89 27.38 0.65
C ARG A 184 7.87 28.22 1.41
N TYR A 185 7.83 28.11 2.73
CA TYR A 185 6.94 28.87 3.60
C TYR A 185 7.73 30.05 4.16
N LYS A 186 7.19 31.25 4.02
CA LYS A 186 7.81 32.51 4.46
C LYS A 186 6.75 33.39 5.10
N ASN A 187 7.16 34.35 5.87
CA ASN A 187 6.27 35.38 6.42
C ASN A 187 6.73 36.79 5.95
N PRO A 188 6.50 37.15 4.65
CA PRO A 188 6.97 38.40 4.09
C PRO A 188 6.19 39.61 4.57
N ASP A 189 5.01 39.44 5.12
CA ASP A 189 4.06 40.47 5.57
C ASP A 189 3.88 40.53 7.09
N ASN A 190 4.70 39.75 7.84
CA ASN A 190 4.61 39.62 9.29
C ASN A 190 3.21 39.16 9.77
N ASP A 191 2.57 38.25 9.04
CA ASP A 191 1.28 37.67 9.41
C ASP A 191 1.39 37.02 10.83
N PRO A 192 0.50 37.38 11.78
CA PRO A 192 0.54 36.82 13.13
C PRO A 192 0.25 35.32 13.20
N ARG A 193 -0.25 34.72 12.11
CA ARG A 193 -0.51 33.28 11.98
C ARG A 193 0.74 32.46 11.62
N ASP A 194 1.93 33.10 11.49
CA ASP A 194 3.22 32.51 11.15
C ASP A 194 3.52 32.39 9.65
N VAL A 195 4.41 31.48 9.27
CA VAL A 195 4.88 31.30 7.88
C VAL A 195 3.80 30.70 6.98
N TRP A 196 3.67 31.23 5.77
CA TRP A 196 2.69 30.78 4.80
C TRP A 196 3.28 30.61 3.39
N LYS A 197 2.54 29.98 2.52
CA LYS A 197 2.86 29.83 1.11
C LYS A 197 1.62 30.07 0.29
N SER A 198 1.73 30.89 -0.75
CA SER A 198 0.64 31.11 -1.71
C SER A 198 0.24 29.82 -2.42
N SER A 199 -1.05 29.67 -2.65
CA SER A 199 -1.64 28.55 -3.38
C SER A 199 -2.67 29.08 -4.38
N ASP A 200 -3.04 28.27 -5.40
CA ASP A 200 -4.07 28.65 -6.37
C ASP A 200 -5.44 28.61 -5.68
N LEU A 201 -6.10 29.76 -5.64
CA LEU A 201 -7.46 29.90 -5.12
C LEU A 201 -8.51 29.38 -6.10
N SER A 202 -8.17 29.19 -7.37
CA SER A 202 -9.13 28.79 -8.40
C SER A 202 -9.18 27.27 -8.61
N VAL A 203 -10.37 26.75 -8.87
CA VAL A 203 -10.63 25.34 -9.21
C VAL A 203 -11.07 25.18 -10.65
N LYS A 204 -10.78 24.02 -11.26
CA LYS A 204 -11.11 23.74 -12.67
C LYS A 204 -12.62 23.61 -12.93
N THR A 205 -13.40 23.24 -11.92
CA THR A 205 -14.85 23.08 -12.05
C THR A 205 -15.52 24.43 -11.90
N PHE A 206 -16.27 24.88 -12.92
CA PHE A 206 -17.05 26.10 -12.85
C PHE A 206 -18.17 25.97 -11.81
N SER A 207 -18.34 27.00 -10.98
CA SER A 207 -19.43 27.13 -10.01
C SER A 207 -19.93 28.58 -10.02
N LYS A 208 -21.25 28.79 -10.07
CA LYS A 208 -21.84 30.12 -9.96
C LYS A 208 -21.52 30.79 -8.62
N LEU A 209 -21.46 30.00 -7.55
CA LEU A 209 -21.15 30.50 -6.20
C LEU A 209 -19.69 30.90 -6.04
N GLY A 210 -18.78 30.32 -6.83
CA GLY A 210 -17.36 30.66 -6.86
C GLY A 210 -16.98 31.68 -7.95
N ASN A 211 -17.95 32.27 -8.65
CA ASN A 211 -17.69 33.24 -9.72
C ASN A 211 -18.08 34.67 -9.27
N TYR A 212 -17.19 35.30 -8.52
CA TYR A 212 -17.37 36.67 -8.00
C TYR A 212 -16.04 37.43 -8.07
N PRO A 213 -16.07 38.77 -8.17
CA PRO A 213 -14.87 39.57 -8.12
C PRO A 213 -14.31 39.66 -6.70
N ILE A 214 -12.98 39.61 -6.59
CA ILE A 214 -12.23 39.88 -5.35
C ILE A 214 -11.53 41.22 -5.52
N ILE A 215 -11.66 42.09 -4.52
CA ILE A 215 -10.92 43.37 -4.47
C ILE A 215 -9.72 43.14 -3.55
N THR A 216 -8.51 43.25 -4.09
CA THR A 216 -7.28 43.12 -3.30
C THR A 216 -7.06 44.38 -2.41
N PRO A 217 -6.21 44.31 -1.37
CA PRO A 217 -5.85 45.47 -0.54
C PRO A 217 -5.28 46.67 -1.38
N SER A 218 -4.69 46.40 -2.55
CA SER A 218 -4.21 47.42 -3.49
C SER A 218 -5.31 48.05 -4.35
N GLY A 219 -6.57 47.64 -4.15
CA GLY A 219 -7.72 48.13 -4.96
C GLY A 219 -7.89 47.43 -6.32
N ARG A 220 -7.04 46.47 -6.67
CA ARG A 220 -7.16 45.69 -7.91
C ARG A 220 -8.35 44.72 -7.83
N VAL A 221 -9.19 44.71 -8.85
CA VAL A 221 -10.28 43.77 -9.03
C VAL A 221 -9.77 42.54 -9.78
N VAL A 222 -9.94 41.36 -9.19
CA VAL A 222 -9.55 40.08 -9.78
C VAL A 222 -10.79 39.16 -9.88
N THR A 223 -10.98 38.59 -11.07
CA THR A 223 -12.03 37.59 -11.33
C THR A 223 -11.39 36.20 -11.57
N PRO A 224 -12.13 35.11 -11.37
CA PRO A 224 -11.58 33.79 -11.73
C PRO A 224 -11.25 33.72 -13.21
N PRO A 225 -10.22 32.98 -13.63
CA PRO A 225 -9.94 32.70 -15.03
C PRO A 225 -11.18 32.15 -15.76
N SER A 226 -11.27 32.34 -17.08
CA SER A 226 -12.37 31.79 -17.87
C SER A 226 -12.50 30.28 -17.65
N SER A 227 -13.70 29.78 -17.58
CA SER A 227 -14.02 28.37 -17.27
C SER A 227 -13.63 27.84 -15.87
N ARG A 228 -13.13 28.69 -14.96
CA ARG A 228 -12.79 28.36 -13.56
C ARG A 228 -13.69 29.11 -12.58
N ALA A 229 -13.62 28.71 -11.33
CA ALA A 229 -14.27 29.40 -10.23
C ALA A 229 -13.32 29.47 -9.03
N TRP A 230 -13.58 30.36 -8.07
CA TRP A 230 -12.88 30.29 -6.78
C TRP A 230 -13.26 29.01 -6.04
N SER A 231 -12.34 28.48 -5.28
CA SER A 231 -12.52 27.24 -4.49
C SER A 231 -13.49 27.41 -3.31
N VAL A 232 -13.76 28.65 -2.91
CA VAL A 232 -14.66 29.02 -1.83
C VAL A 232 -15.73 29.96 -2.35
N ASN A 233 -16.92 29.97 -1.72
CA ASN A 233 -17.96 30.96 -2.01
C ASN A 233 -17.60 32.32 -1.40
N LYS A 234 -18.36 33.37 -1.75
CA LYS A 234 -18.06 34.73 -1.32
C LYS A 234 -18.11 34.93 0.19
N GLU A 235 -19.10 34.34 0.86
CA GLU A 235 -19.27 34.42 2.32
C GLU A 235 -18.09 33.78 3.06
N GLU A 236 -17.67 32.59 2.60
CA GLU A 236 -16.52 31.90 3.15
C GLU A 236 -15.21 32.66 2.89
N PHE A 237 -15.06 33.26 1.72
CA PHE A 237 -13.91 34.12 1.42
C PHE A 237 -13.84 35.33 2.37
N GLU A 238 -14.96 36.05 2.58
CA GLU A 238 -15.04 37.19 3.50
C GLU A 238 -14.76 36.82 4.95
N ARG A 239 -15.05 35.57 5.33
CA ARG A 239 -14.70 35.03 6.67
C ARG A 239 -13.21 34.72 6.83
N LEU A 240 -12.53 34.38 5.75
CA LEU A 240 -11.11 33.96 5.75
C LEU A 240 -10.14 35.15 5.64
N VAL A 241 -10.57 36.29 5.14
CA VAL A 241 -9.80 37.52 4.98
C VAL A 241 -10.00 38.47 6.14
#